data_a8b6f50a4e5ba68c137d62d2848ad957
#
_entry.id   a8b6f50a4e5ba68c137d62d2848ad957
#
_cell.length_a   1.000
_cell.length_b   1.000
_cell.length_c   1.000
_cell.angle_alpha   90.00
_cell.angle_beta   90.00
_cell.angle_gamma   90.00
#
_symmetry.space_group_name_H-M   'P 1'
#
loop_
_entity.id
_entity.type
_entity.pdbx_description
1 polymer ?
#
loop_
_entity_poly.entity_id
_entity_poly.type
_entity_poly.pdbx_seq_one_letter_code
_entity_poly.pdbx_strand_id
1 'polypeptide(L)'
;MKVFWRESKSGQHCFLELDNGESVRVGFILRTPRGFDAVAQTRGYAPERSRNGFPTIDEARTFVESFHPWDEFGGVAGLEIEPGVRSRA
;
A
#
# COMPACT_ATOMS: atom_id res chain seq x y z
N MET A 1 13.82 7.12 5.37
CA MET A 1 12.71 6.55 4.58
C MET A 1 11.42 6.52 5.39
N LYS A 2 10.29 6.69 4.74
CA LYS A 2 8.97 6.70 5.38
C LYS A 2 8.01 5.84 4.59
N VAL A 3 7.10 5.15 5.28
CA VAL A 3 6.02 4.39 4.64
C VAL A 3 4.71 5.00 5.08
N PHE A 4 3.84 5.33 4.12
CA PHE A 4 2.57 5.97 4.43
C PHE A 4 1.50 5.64 3.40
N TRP A 5 0.25 5.80 3.80
CA TRP A 5 -0.91 5.73 2.91
C TRP A 5 -1.35 7.13 2.53
N ARG A 6 -1.81 7.29 1.31
CA ARG A 6 -2.38 8.57 0.83
C ARG A 6 -3.68 8.31 0.09
N GLU A 7 -4.68 9.14 0.34
CA GLU A 7 -5.93 9.10 -0.41
C GLU A 7 -5.66 9.37 -1.88
N SER A 8 -6.37 8.66 -2.75
CA SER A 8 -6.35 8.87 -4.18
C SER A 8 -7.78 9.01 -4.70
N LYS A 9 -7.92 9.38 -5.96
CA LYS A 9 -9.24 9.59 -6.57
C LYS A 9 -10.10 8.31 -6.51
N SER A 10 -9.50 7.14 -6.65
CA SER A 10 -10.22 5.88 -6.76
C SER A 10 -9.97 4.91 -5.61
N GLY A 11 -9.29 5.36 -4.55
CA GLY A 11 -8.98 4.52 -3.42
C GLY A 11 -7.87 5.08 -2.56
N GLN A 12 -6.88 4.26 -2.25
CA GLN A 12 -5.71 4.67 -1.48
C GLN A 12 -4.44 4.04 -2.05
N HIS A 13 -3.32 4.74 -1.93
CA HIS A 13 -2.01 4.23 -2.34
C HIS A 13 -1.08 4.18 -1.15
N CYS A 14 -0.28 3.12 -1.06
CA CYS A 14 0.78 2.99 -0.08
C CYS A 14 2.10 3.34 -0.75
N PHE A 15 2.85 4.28 -0.16
CA PHE A 15 4.11 4.76 -0.70
C PHE A 15 5.26 4.50 0.25
N LEU A 16 6.41 4.23 -0.34
CA LEU A 16 7.71 4.30 0.33
C LEU A 16 8.39 5.57 -0.16
N GLU A 17 8.67 6.50 0.76
CA GLU A 17 9.43 7.70 0.46
C GLU A 17 10.90 7.42 0.76
N LEU A 18 11.74 7.54 -0.26
CA LEU A 18 13.17 7.29 -0.14
C LEU A 18 13.89 8.52 0.43
N ASP A 19 15.12 8.33 0.89
CA ASP A 19 15.90 9.41 1.49
C ASP A 19 16.21 10.55 0.51
N ASN A 20 16.21 10.27 -0.78
CA ASN A 20 16.42 11.29 -1.82
C ASN A 20 15.14 12.09 -2.15
N GLY A 21 14.04 11.83 -1.46
CA GLY A 21 12.77 12.51 -1.68
C GLY A 21 11.86 11.86 -2.72
N GLU A 22 12.32 10.85 -3.42
CA GLU A 22 11.49 10.13 -4.37
C GLU A 22 10.53 9.18 -3.63
N SER A 23 9.35 8.96 -4.21
CA SER A 23 8.37 8.04 -3.67
C SER A 23 8.10 6.91 -4.64
N VAL A 24 7.99 5.70 -4.09
CA VAL A 24 7.68 4.49 -4.85
C VAL A 24 6.36 3.94 -4.32
N ARG A 25 5.42 3.69 -5.23
CA ARG A 25 4.17 3.04 -4.81
C ARG A 25 4.44 1.56 -4.56
N VAL A 26 4.13 1.09 -3.36
CA VAL A 26 4.38 -0.29 -2.96
C VAL A 26 3.09 -1.08 -2.73
N GLY A 27 1.94 -0.42 -2.81
CA GLY A 27 0.66 -1.07 -2.71
C GLY A 27 -0.46 -0.11 -3.05
N PHE A 28 -1.65 -0.64 -3.30
CA PHE A 28 -2.80 0.21 -3.56
C PHE A 28 -4.10 -0.52 -3.27
N ILE A 29 -5.15 0.28 -3.08
CA ILE A 29 -6.51 -0.19 -2.87
C ILE A 29 -7.40 0.57 -3.85
N LEU A 30 -8.24 -0.16 -4.58
CA LEU A 30 -9.24 0.40 -5.47
C LEU A 30 -10.63 0.22 -4.86
N ARG A 31 -11.40 1.29 -4.85
CA ARG A 31 -12.80 1.25 -4.43
C ARG A 31 -13.62 0.75 -5.62
N THR A 32 -14.42 -0.29 -5.41
CA THR A 32 -15.26 -0.90 -6.44
C THR A 32 -16.69 -1.03 -5.94
N PRO A 33 -17.68 -1.29 -6.82
CA PRO A 33 -19.05 -1.53 -6.38
C PRO A 33 -19.20 -2.73 -5.45
N ARG A 34 -18.22 -3.64 -5.44
CA ARG A 34 -18.26 -4.85 -4.61
C ARG A 34 -17.40 -4.75 -3.35
N GLY A 35 -16.83 -3.58 -3.07
CA GLY A 35 -15.96 -3.37 -1.93
C GLY A 35 -14.61 -2.82 -2.34
N PHE A 36 -13.54 -3.33 -1.74
CA PHE A 36 -12.19 -2.81 -1.96
C PHE A 36 -11.27 -3.90 -2.47
N ASP A 37 -10.58 -3.62 -3.57
CA ASP A 37 -9.58 -4.52 -4.13
C ASP A 37 -8.20 -4.04 -3.69
N ALA A 38 -7.36 -4.95 -3.21
CA ALA A 38 -6.07 -4.61 -2.65
C ALA A 38 -4.93 -5.35 -3.33
N VAL A 39 -3.82 -4.66 -3.53
CA VAL A 39 -2.60 -5.23 -4.10
C VAL A 39 -1.40 -4.76 -3.28
N ALA A 40 -0.59 -5.72 -2.83
CA ALA A 40 0.74 -5.44 -2.29
C ALA A 40 1.73 -5.70 -3.42
N GLN A 41 2.35 -4.65 -3.93
CA GLN A 41 3.19 -4.75 -5.13
C GLN A 41 4.48 -5.49 -4.83
N THR A 42 5.02 -6.14 -5.86
CA THR A 42 6.29 -6.85 -5.79
C THR A 42 6.99 -6.69 -7.13
N ARG A 43 8.30 -6.92 -7.16
CA ARG A 43 9.08 -6.89 -8.40
C ARG A 43 8.88 -8.15 -9.24
N GLY A 44 8.34 -9.21 -8.64
CA GLY A 44 8.05 -10.45 -9.32
C GLY A 44 6.56 -10.69 -9.48
N TYR A 45 6.21 -11.88 -9.95
CA TYR A 45 4.83 -12.31 -10.07
C TYR A 45 4.40 -13.03 -8.78
N ALA A 46 3.44 -12.43 -8.07
CA ALA A 46 2.97 -12.96 -6.79
C ALA A 46 1.46 -12.73 -6.68
N PRO A 47 0.63 -13.59 -7.31
CA PRO A 47 -0.83 -13.41 -7.32
C PRO A 47 -1.45 -13.46 -5.92
N GLU A 48 -0.82 -14.12 -4.95
CA GLU A 48 -1.28 -14.15 -3.56
C GLU A 48 -1.24 -12.78 -2.88
N ARG A 49 -0.57 -11.80 -3.46
CA ARG A 49 -0.49 -10.43 -2.95
C ARG A 49 -1.63 -9.55 -3.45
N SER A 50 -2.60 -10.13 -4.12
CA SER A 50 -3.77 -9.42 -4.63
C SER A 50 -5.03 -10.13 -4.16
N ARG A 51 -6.00 -9.36 -3.65
CA ARG A 51 -7.30 -9.90 -3.25
C ARG A 51 -8.37 -8.85 -3.48
N ASN A 52 -9.51 -9.30 -4.00
CA ASN A 52 -10.65 -8.44 -4.32
C ASN A 52 -11.76 -8.57 -3.28
N GLY A 53 -12.57 -7.53 -3.16
CA GLY A 53 -13.83 -7.60 -2.45
C GLY A 53 -13.75 -7.52 -0.93
N PHE A 54 -12.77 -6.79 -0.39
CA PHE A 54 -12.77 -6.53 1.06
C PHE A 54 -13.98 -5.68 1.44
N PRO A 55 -14.69 -6.01 2.53
CA PRO A 55 -15.85 -5.24 2.94
C PRO A 55 -15.49 -3.84 3.48
N THR A 56 -14.28 -3.66 4.02
CA THR A 56 -13.84 -2.38 4.54
C THR A 56 -12.45 -2.04 4.01
N ILE A 57 -12.17 -0.74 3.94
CA ILE A 57 -10.86 -0.28 3.50
C ILE A 57 -9.77 -0.61 4.54
N ASP A 58 -10.14 -0.67 5.83
CA ASP A 58 -9.20 -1.04 6.88
C ASP A 58 -8.69 -2.47 6.71
N GLU A 59 -9.60 -3.39 6.36
CA GLU A 59 -9.20 -4.78 6.09
C GLU A 59 -8.30 -4.87 4.86
N ALA A 60 -8.59 -4.06 3.83
CA ALA A 60 -7.76 -4.01 2.63
C ALA A 60 -6.35 -3.49 2.95
N ARG A 61 -6.24 -2.43 3.78
CA ARG A 61 -4.93 -1.93 4.21
C ARG A 61 -4.16 -2.97 5.01
N THR A 62 -4.83 -3.64 5.94
CA THR A 62 -4.21 -4.69 6.75
C THR A 62 -3.65 -5.80 5.86
N PHE A 63 -4.40 -6.18 4.83
CA PHE A 63 -3.93 -7.17 3.87
C PHE A 63 -2.61 -6.73 3.19
N VAL A 64 -2.57 -5.51 2.66
CA VAL A 64 -1.38 -4.99 1.99
C VAL A 64 -0.20 -4.92 2.98
N GLU A 65 -0.45 -4.39 4.17
CA GLU A 65 0.59 -4.21 5.19
C GLU A 65 1.18 -5.54 5.67
N SER A 66 0.39 -6.60 5.65
CA SER A 66 0.84 -7.92 6.11
C SER A 66 2.00 -8.47 5.27
N PHE A 67 2.15 -8.02 4.04
CA PHE A 67 3.23 -8.46 3.16
C PHE A 67 4.51 -7.63 3.30
N HIS A 68 4.46 -6.49 4.00
CA HIS A 68 5.59 -5.54 4.12
C HIS A 68 6.21 -5.23 2.75
N PRO A 69 5.41 -4.81 1.75
CA PRO A 69 5.91 -4.66 0.38
C PRO A 69 7.04 -3.64 0.24
N TRP A 70 7.13 -2.68 1.17
CA TRP A 70 8.21 -1.68 1.16
C TRP A 70 9.58 -2.29 1.40
N ASP A 71 9.67 -3.48 2.01
CA ASP A 71 10.96 -4.13 2.26
C ASP A 71 11.68 -4.47 0.96
N GLU A 72 10.93 -4.86 -0.08
CA GLU A 72 11.51 -5.20 -1.38
C GLU A 72 12.08 -3.97 -2.11
N PHE A 73 11.45 -2.82 -1.91
CA PHE A 73 11.80 -1.61 -2.67
C PHE A 73 12.79 -0.73 -1.94
N GLY A 74 12.78 -0.74 -0.62
CA GLY A 74 13.66 0.09 0.19
C GLY A 74 14.96 -0.57 0.58
N GLY A 75 15.00 -1.90 0.61
CA GLY A 75 16.17 -2.64 1.04
C GLY A 75 16.50 -2.49 2.52
N VAL A 76 15.58 -1.96 3.31
CA VAL A 76 15.75 -1.74 4.74
C VAL A 76 14.59 -2.42 5.46
N ALA A 77 14.91 -3.34 6.36
CA ALA A 77 13.89 -4.01 7.17
C ALA A 77 13.51 -3.15 8.39
N GLY A 78 12.32 -3.39 8.92
CA GLY A 78 11.90 -2.78 10.17
C GLY A 78 11.36 -1.36 10.06
N LEU A 79 11.07 -0.88 8.87
CA LEU A 79 10.39 0.41 8.73
C LEU A 79 8.97 0.30 9.26
N GLU A 80 8.56 1.28 10.06
CA GLU A 80 7.20 1.36 10.56
C GLU A 80 6.35 2.20 9.63
N ILE A 81 5.10 1.78 9.42
CA ILE A 81 4.17 2.53 8.62
C ILE A 81 3.63 3.71 9.45
N GLU A 82 3.52 4.88 8.81
CA GLU A 82 2.95 6.05 9.43
C GLU A 82 1.48 5.79 9.79
N PRO A 83 1.03 6.13 11.01
CA PRO A 83 -0.38 5.97 11.36
C PRO A 83 -1.26 6.95 10.60
N GLY A 84 -2.49 6.52 10.29
CA GLY A 84 -3.46 7.32 9.56
C GLY A 84 -3.21 7.31 8.05
N VAL A 85 -3.95 8.17 7.36
CA VAL A 85 -3.90 8.26 5.91
C VAL A 85 -3.77 9.72 5.53
N ARG A 86 -2.79 10.05 4.69
CA ARG A 86 -2.58 11.42 4.22
C ARG A 86 -3.65 11.82 3.22
N SER A 87 -4.04 13.06 3.24
CA SER A 87 -5.00 13.61 2.30
C SER A 87 -4.44 13.64 0.89
N ARG A 88 -5.34 13.60 -0.09
CA ARG A 88 -4.99 13.76 -1.49
C ARG A 88 -4.48 15.19 -1.70
N ALA A 89 -3.33 15.31 -2.34
CA ALA A 89 -2.74 16.60 -2.63
C ALA A 89 -3.46 17.32 -3.77
#